data_e31cac614c473a862ac36c1a33598551
#
_entry.id   e31cac614c473a862ac36c1a33598551
#
_cell.length_a   1.000
_cell.length_b   1.000
_cell.length_c   1.000
_cell.angle_alpha   90.00
_cell.angle_beta   90.00
_cell.angle_gamma   90.00
#
_symmetry.space_group_name_H-M   'P 1'
#
loop_
_entity.id
_entity.type
_entity.pdbx_description
1 polymer ?
#
loop_
_entity_poly.entity_id
_entity_poly.type
_entity_poly.pdbx_seq_one_letter_code
_entity_poly.pdbx_strand_id
1 'polypeptide(L)'
;LGLTSCTLRQSAPEPESIEIPIEKEMIRPSLSSRPASPRPTLVLQSLPEGWNVDRHPVAKWGMSLPNVMSNVIDSAQTVEYWEEVIDVPTGYKLTLKRSKVLFQIITRLTIETVELHFVNVDHVYSPSNHEPSHYIMHGVVRTVELKPTGFPQLTADDVIKYKFLMEYGTPKEFSDGFHHYQNEQTVLKVRELDKSHVQIQMTSTLVDQKLQTAINDMYSEEGIEYQKKLLLRSIDI
;
A
#
# COMPACT_ATOMS: atom_id res chain seq x y z
N LEU A 1 16.41 29.06 -70.75
CA LEU A 1 17.21 27.94 -71.13
C LEU A 1 16.55 26.68 -70.60
N GLY A 2 15.89 25.99 -71.57
CA GLY A 2 15.09 24.84 -71.35
C GLY A 2 15.89 23.54 -71.21
N LEU A 3 15.29 22.57 -70.54
CA LEU A 3 15.67 21.16 -70.67
C LEU A 3 14.45 20.29 -70.75
N THR A 4 14.42 19.61 -71.85
CA THR A 4 13.38 18.71 -72.37
C THR A 4 13.33 17.42 -71.55
N SER A 5 12.13 17.01 -71.18
CA SER A 5 11.83 15.74 -70.51
C SER A 5 11.64 14.65 -71.55
N CYS A 6 12.42 13.58 -71.54
CA CYS A 6 12.17 12.37 -72.30
C CYS A 6 11.53 11.32 -71.40
N THR A 7 10.30 10.98 -71.64
CA THR A 7 9.58 9.86 -71.10
C THR A 7 9.79 8.61 -71.94
N LEU A 8 10.44 7.60 -71.40
CA LEU A 8 10.46 6.25 -71.96
C LEU A 8 9.44 5.39 -71.21
N ARG A 9 8.38 5.01 -71.92
CA ARG A 9 7.44 3.99 -71.48
C ARG A 9 8.05 2.63 -71.79
N GLN A 10 8.35 1.88 -70.75
CA GLN A 10 8.62 0.44 -70.85
C GLN A 10 7.35 -0.31 -70.46
N SER A 11 6.88 -1.14 -71.44
CA SER A 11 5.78 -2.07 -71.24
C SER A 11 6.22 -3.21 -70.34
N ALA A 12 5.43 -3.49 -69.30
CA ALA A 12 5.63 -4.65 -68.45
C ALA A 12 5.08 -5.92 -69.17
N PRO A 13 5.79 -7.04 -69.08
CA PRO A 13 5.30 -8.32 -69.57
C PRO A 13 4.16 -8.86 -68.67
N GLU A 14 3.21 -9.46 -69.31
CA GLU A 14 2.07 -10.18 -68.76
C GLU A 14 2.55 -11.38 -67.92
N PRO A 15 2.01 -11.64 -66.72
CA PRO A 15 2.42 -12.81 -65.94
C PRO A 15 1.80 -14.08 -66.52
N GLU A 16 2.66 -15.02 -66.86
CA GLU A 16 2.26 -16.39 -67.23
C GLU A 16 1.58 -17.08 -66.03
N SER A 17 0.39 -17.65 -66.33
CA SER A 17 -0.36 -18.46 -65.39
C SER A 17 0.35 -19.78 -65.10
N ILE A 18 0.97 -19.91 -63.94
CA ILE A 18 1.52 -21.18 -63.48
C ILE A 18 0.40 -21.99 -62.85
N GLU A 19 -0.04 -23.02 -63.52
CA GLU A 19 -0.93 -24.07 -62.97
C GLU A 19 -0.16 -24.83 -61.90
N ILE A 20 -0.57 -24.64 -60.61
CA ILE A 20 -0.06 -25.40 -59.49
C ILE A 20 -0.82 -26.74 -59.43
N PRO A 21 -0.13 -27.89 -59.45
CA PRO A 21 -0.77 -29.18 -59.32
C PRO A 21 -1.40 -29.31 -57.93
N ILE A 22 -2.63 -29.71 -57.88
CA ILE A 22 -3.37 -30.03 -56.63
C ILE A 22 -2.71 -31.26 -56.01
N GLU A 23 -1.87 -31.02 -55.02
CA GLU A 23 -1.21 -32.07 -54.25
C GLU A 23 -2.18 -32.64 -53.22
N LYS A 24 -2.32 -33.95 -53.22
CA LYS A 24 -3.16 -34.81 -52.42
C LYS A 24 -3.26 -34.34 -50.98
N GLU A 25 -4.50 -34.32 -50.50
CA GLU A 25 -4.88 -34.21 -49.09
C GLU A 25 -4.03 -35.10 -48.19
N MET A 26 -3.01 -34.49 -47.55
CA MET A 26 -2.31 -35.12 -46.44
C MET A 26 -3.21 -35.08 -45.24
N ILE A 27 -3.74 -36.25 -44.85
CA ILE A 27 -4.45 -36.50 -43.61
C ILE A 27 -3.56 -35.99 -42.45
N ARG A 28 -3.86 -34.80 -41.94
CA ARG A 28 -3.22 -34.30 -40.73
C ARG A 28 -3.56 -35.24 -39.58
N PRO A 29 -2.58 -35.82 -38.86
CA PRO A 29 -2.89 -36.59 -37.67
C PRO A 29 -3.60 -35.69 -36.68
N SER A 30 -4.79 -36.11 -36.22
CA SER A 30 -5.55 -35.48 -35.18
C SER A 30 -4.63 -35.24 -34.00
N LEU A 31 -4.33 -33.95 -33.71
CA LEU A 31 -3.62 -33.57 -32.49
C LEU A 31 -4.44 -34.09 -31.34
N SER A 32 -4.00 -35.23 -30.78
CA SER A 32 -4.47 -35.78 -29.51
C SER A 32 -4.61 -34.59 -28.53
N SER A 33 -5.82 -34.35 -28.09
CA SER A 33 -6.13 -33.33 -27.07
C SER A 33 -5.35 -33.70 -25.81
N ARG A 34 -4.17 -33.12 -25.65
CA ARG A 34 -3.41 -33.20 -24.42
C ARG A 34 -4.33 -32.66 -23.31
N PRO A 35 -4.62 -33.43 -22.25
CA PRO A 35 -5.46 -32.92 -21.19
C PRO A 35 -4.87 -31.61 -20.71
N ALA A 36 -5.68 -30.54 -20.69
CA ALA A 36 -5.25 -29.23 -20.23
C ALA A 36 -4.76 -29.42 -18.79
N SER A 37 -3.46 -29.18 -18.58
CA SER A 37 -2.92 -29.15 -17.23
C SER A 37 -3.78 -28.19 -16.41
N PRO A 38 -4.24 -28.58 -15.22
CA PRO A 38 -5.04 -27.70 -14.37
C PRO A 38 -4.25 -26.40 -14.19
N ARG A 39 -4.86 -25.29 -14.56
CA ARG A 39 -4.27 -23.96 -14.33
C ARG A 39 -4.03 -23.85 -12.82
N PRO A 40 -2.80 -23.48 -12.38
CA PRO A 40 -2.55 -23.32 -10.97
C PRO A 40 -3.56 -22.29 -10.43
N THR A 41 -4.34 -22.71 -9.43
CA THR A 41 -5.25 -21.81 -8.73
C THR A 41 -4.39 -20.76 -8.03
N LEU A 42 -4.52 -19.50 -8.40
CA LEU A 42 -3.78 -18.41 -7.78
C LEU A 42 -4.25 -18.31 -6.33
N VAL A 43 -3.39 -18.72 -5.39
CA VAL A 43 -3.67 -18.55 -3.95
C VAL A 43 -3.29 -17.12 -3.59
N LEU A 44 -4.31 -16.29 -3.37
CA LEU A 44 -4.11 -14.91 -2.94
C LEU A 44 -3.48 -14.87 -1.53
N GLN A 45 -2.55 -13.95 -1.32
CA GLN A 45 -1.93 -13.74 -0.02
C GLN A 45 -2.87 -12.94 0.90
N SER A 46 -2.77 -13.16 2.20
CA SER A 46 -3.41 -12.31 3.20
C SER A 46 -2.69 -10.96 3.28
N LEU A 47 -3.46 -9.89 3.59
CA LEU A 47 -2.87 -8.57 3.80
C LEU A 47 -1.92 -8.57 5.00
N PRO A 48 -0.79 -7.82 4.95
CA PRO A 48 0.14 -7.73 6.06
C PRO A 48 -0.51 -7.13 7.32
N GLU A 49 -0.09 -7.60 8.50
CA GLU A 49 -0.51 -7.11 9.82
C GLU A 49 0.46 -6.08 10.41
N GLY A 50 1.08 -5.29 9.55
CA GLY A 50 2.10 -4.31 9.93
C GLY A 50 3.16 -4.16 8.84
N TRP A 51 4.32 -3.65 9.23
CA TRP A 51 5.48 -3.56 8.35
C TRP A 51 6.38 -4.79 8.50
N ASN A 52 6.67 -5.42 7.37
CA ASN A 52 7.48 -6.64 7.30
C ASN A 52 8.71 -6.39 6.41
N VAL A 53 9.85 -6.97 6.79
CA VAL A 53 11.06 -7.08 5.97
C VAL A 53 11.28 -8.57 5.66
N ASP A 54 11.41 -8.92 4.39
CA ASP A 54 11.63 -10.30 3.94
C ASP A 54 10.65 -11.32 4.59
N ARG A 55 9.39 -10.92 4.73
CA ARG A 55 8.30 -11.66 5.39
C ARG A 55 8.45 -11.81 6.93
N HIS A 56 9.46 -11.19 7.53
CA HIS A 56 9.58 -11.13 8.98
C HIS A 56 8.87 -9.87 9.50
N PRO A 57 7.92 -10.02 10.44
CA PRO A 57 7.22 -8.88 11.00
C PRO A 57 8.17 -8.07 11.89
N VAL A 58 8.47 -6.85 11.48
CA VAL A 58 9.31 -5.91 12.25
C VAL A 58 8.45 -5.05 13.16
N ALA A 59 7.26 -4.67 12.69
CA ALA A 59 6.32 -3.82 13.41
C ALA A 59 4.89 -4.30 13.14
N LYS A 60 4.28 -4.97 14.13
CA LYS A 60 2.88 -5.45 14.05
C LYS A 60 1.91 -4.44 14.63
N TRP A 61 0.65 -4.53 14.20
CA TRP A 61 -0.43 -3.73 14.76
C TRP A 61 -0.52 -3.87 16.29
N GLY A 62 -0.65 -2.74 16.99
CA GLY A 62 -0.71 -2.69 18.44
C GLY A 62 0.61 -2.89 19.18
N MET A 63 1.74 -3.09 18.47
CA MET A 63 3.06 -3.14 19.09
C MET A 63 3.45 -1.75 19.61
N SER A 64 4.04 -1.70 20.81
CA SER A 64 4.46 -0.43 21.42
C SER A 64 5.66 0.18 20.70
N LEU A 65 5.76 1.51 20.76
CA LEU A 65 6.85 2.27 20.15
C LEU A 65 8.25 1.75 20.57
N PRO A 66 8.57 1.50 21.86
CA PRO A 66 9.88 0.97 22.24
C PRO A 66 10.18 -0.41 21.62
N ASN A 67 9.15 -1.29 21.54
CA ASN A 67 9.33 -2.62 20.95
C ASN A 67 9.60 -2.55 19.45
N VAL A 68 8.91 -1.65 18.73
CA VAL A 68 9.17 -1.42 17.31
C VAL A 68 10.57 -0.85 17.10
N MET A 69 10.97 0.14 17.92
CA MET A 69 12.30 0.74 17.85
C MET A 69 13.42 -0.28 18.07
N SER A 70 13.22 -1.25 18.94
CA SER A 70 14.20 -2.32 19.16
C SER A 70 14.35 -3.28 17.98
N ASN A 71 13.33 -3.38 17.12
CA ASN A 71 13.33 -4.24 15.92
C ASN A 71 13.86 -3.51 14.68
N VAL A 72 13.82 -2.17 14.66
CA VAL A 72 14.32 -1.34 13.56
C VAL A 72 15.79 -1.01 13.86
N ILE A 73 16.65 -2.02 13.82
CA ILE A 73 18.08 -1.89 14.09
C ILE A 73 18.78 -1.33 12.84
N ASP A 74 19.80 -0.50 13.03
CA ASP A 74 20.80 -0.04 12.02
C ASP A 74 20.40 1.05 11.02
N SER A 75 19.21 1.62 11.05
CA SER A 75 18.91 2.80 10.24
C SER A 75 18.88 4.08 11.09
N ALA A 76 19.35 5.19 10.53
CA ALA A 76 19.16 6.49 11.15
C ALA A 76 17.65 6.75 11.26
N GLN A 77 17.15 6.84 12.49
CA GLN A 77 15.73 6.96 12.77
C GLN A 77 15.45 8.35 13.32
N THR A 78 14.35 8.95 12.87
CA THR A 78 13.80 10.16 13.47
C THR A 78 12.47 9.81 14.12
N VAL A 79 12.31 10.18 15.38
CA VAL A 79 11.05 10.03 16.12
C VAL A 79 10.44 11.42 16.29
N GLU A 80 9.21 11.57 15.83
CA GLU A 80 8.46 12.81 15.96
C GLU A 80 7.23 12.56 16.82
N TYR A 81 6.86 13.56 17.65
CA TYR A 81 5.67 13.55 18.48
C TYR A 81 4.84 14.79 18.13
N TRP A 82 3.51 14.62 18.06
CA TRP A 82 2.59 15.73 17.87
C TRP A 82 1.25 15.46 18.53
N GLU A 83 0.47 16.50 18.65
CA GLU A 83 -0.90 16.45 19.12
C GLU A 83 -1.85 16.73 17.96
N GLU A 84 -2.89 15.92 17.85
CA GLU A 84 -3.96 16.07 16.87
C GLU A 84 -5.24 16.37 17.60
N VAL A 85 -5.89 17.49 17.25
CA VAL A 85 -7.19 17.86 17.81
C VAL A 85 -8.28 17.32 16.91
N ILE A 86 -9.14 16.46 17.44
CA ILE A 86 -10.29 15.91 16.74
C ILE A 86 -11.59 16.43 17.35
N ASP A 87 -12.58 16.69 16.49
CA ASP A 87 -13.93 17.02 16.93
C ASP A 87 -14.70 15.72 17.22
N VAL A 88 -15.33 15.64 18.39
CA VAL A 88 -16.15 14.49 18.76
C VAL A 88 -17.64 14.83 18.60
N PRO A 89 -18.52 13.84 18.37
CA PRO A 89 -19.93 14.07 18.06
C PRO A 89 -20.69 14.90 19.09
N THR A 90 -20.21 14.94 20.33
CA THR A 90 -20.80 15.72 21.43
C THR A 90 -20.41 17.20 21.43
N GLY A 91 -19.64 17.66 20.42
CA GLY A 91 -19.18 19.06 20.31
C GLY A 91 -17.94 19.38 21.14
N TYR A 92 -17.37 18.43 21.84
CA TYR A 92 -16.09 18.59 22.53
C TYR A 92 -14.92 18.41 21.56
N LYS A 93 -13.76 18.93 21.95
CA LYS A 93 -12.49 18.70 21.25
C LYS A 93 -11.63 17.76 22.06
N LEU A 94 -11.16 16.70 21.41
CA LEU A 94 -10.23 15.74 21.99
C LEU A 94 -8.85 15.95 21.37
N THR A 95 -7.83 16.04 22.21
CA THR A 95 -6.43 16.04 21.76
C THR A 95 -5.89 14.63 21.81
N LEU A 96 -5.56 14.06 20.66
CA LEU A 96 -4.88 12.77 20.57
C LEU A 96 -3.36 12.99 20.51
N LYS A 97 -2.63 12.21 21.28
CA LYS A 97 -1.17 12.16 21.18
C LYS A 97 -0.75 11.12 20.15
N ARG A 98 0.06 11.57 19.20
CA ARG A 98 0.57 10.76 18.12
C ARG A 98 2.09 10.78 18.08
N SER A 99 2.65 9.74 17.48
CA SER A 99 4.07 9.66 17.18
C SER A 99 4.28 9.00 15.83
N LYS A 100 5.39 9.31 15.19
CA LYS A 100 5.86 8.56 14.03
C LYS A 100 7.36 8.30 14.13
N VAL A 101 7.76 7.18 13.56
CA VAL A 101 9.17 6.83 13.32
C VAL A 101 9.41 6.89 11.83
N LEU A 102 10.39 7.67 11.42
CA LEU A 102 10.79 7.86 10.03
C LEU A 102 12.19 7.27 9.82
N PHE A 103 12.37 6.46 8.77
CA PHE A 103 13.65 5.93 8.33
C PHE A 103 13.63 5.59 6.85
N GLN A 104 14.82 5.33 6.29
CA GLN A 104 14.97 4.96 4.90
C GLN A 104 15.62 3.57 4.75
N ILE A 105 15.17 2.84 3.74
CA ILE A 105 15.78 1.60 3.30
C ILE A 105 16.26 1.79 1.87
N ILE A 106 17.54 1.52 1.65
CA ILE A 106 18.15 1.64 0.32
C ILE A 106 18.52 0.23 -0.14
N THR A 107 17.86 -0.22 -1.21
CA THR A 107 18.19 -1.47 -1.89
C THR A 107 18.88 -1.21 -3.23
N ARG A 108 19.22 -2.27 -3.94
CA ARG A 108 19.74 -2.16 -5.32
C ARG A 108 18.72 -1.51 -6.26
N LEU A 109 17.43 -1.77 -6.09
CA LEU A 109 16.36 -1.39 -7.03
C LEU A 109 15.52 -0.22 -6.54
N THR A 110 15.50 0.05 -5.22
CA THR A 110 14.59 1.01 -4.60
C THR A 110 15.27 1.89 -3.57
N ILE A 111 14.71 3.09 -3.37
CA ILE A 111 14.85 3.87 -2.14
C ILE A 111 13.46 3.90 -1.53
N GLU A 112 13.33 3.44 -0.30
CA GLU A 112 12.07 3.37 0.40
C GLU A 112 12.12 4.27 1.63
N THR A 113 11.19 5.23 1.72
CA THR A 113 10.94 6.01 2.92
C THR A 113 9.78 5.36 3.67
N VAL A 114 10.02 4.97 4.92
CA VAL A 114 9.04 4.30 5.78
C VAL A 114 8.68 5.21 6.94
N GLU A 115 7.38 5.45 7.14
CA GLU A 115 6.82 6.12 8.29
C GLU A 115 5.93 5.13 9.05
N LEU A 116 6.30 4.81 10.29
CA LEU A 116 5.48 4.01 11.20
C LEU A 116 4.72 4.95 12.12
N HIS A 117 3.39 4.86 12.12
CA HIS A 117 2.51 5.75 12.86
C HIS A 117 1.98 5.08 14.13
N PHE A 118 2.02 5.84 15.22
CA PHE A 118 1.60 5.40 16.56
C PHE A 118 0.56 6.36 17.14
N VAL A 119 -0.33 5.81 17.95
CA VAL A 119 -1.32 6.56 18.71
C VAL A 119 -1.26 6.14 20.16
N ASN A 120 -1.38 7.11 21.08
CA ASN A 120 -1.53 6.83 22.51
C ASN A 120 -3.01 6.68 22.83
N VAL A 121 -3.48 5.44 22.91
CA VAL A 121 -4.88 5.13 23.22
C VAL A 121 -5.20 5.44 24.68
N ASP A 122 -4.24 5.24 25.59
CA ASP A 122 -4.45 5.48 27.04
C ASP A 122 -4.54 6.98 27.37
N HIS A 123 -4.04 7.84 26.49
CA HIS A 123 -4.19 9.29 26.66
C HIS A 123 -5.65 9.75 26.64
N VAL A 124 -6.52 9.00 25.98
CA VAL A 124 -7.97 9.28 25.99
C VAL A 124 -8.52 9.22 27.41
N TYR A 125 -7.98 8.29 28.24
CA TYR A 125 -8.41 8.10 29.63
C TYR A 125 -7.58 8.87 30.66
N SER A 126 -6.32 9.14 30.36
CA SER A 126 -5.38 9.78 31.28
C SER A 126 -4.47 10.78 30.57
N PRO A 127 -4.86 12.08 30.51
CA PRO A 127 -4.11 13.13 29.82
C PRO A 127 -2.65 13.30 30.26
N SER A 128 -2.30 12.87 31.48
CA SER A 128 -0.94 12.97 32.02
C SER A 128 0.00 11.85 31.59
N ASN A 129 -0.52 10.82 30.90
CA ASN A 129 0.31 9.69 30.51
C ASN A 129 1.09 9.98 29.21
N HIS A 130 2.41 10.15 29.36
CA HIS A 130 3.34 10.48 28.28
C HIS A 130 4.36 9.37 27.99
N GLU A 131 4.24 8.21 28.65
CA GLU A 131 5.24 7.16 28.47
C GLU A 131 5.25 6.59 27.04
N PRO A 132 6.42 6.42 26.40
CA PRO A 132 6.51 5.88 25.06
C PRO A 132 5.88 4.49 24.89
N SER A 133 5.81 3.69 25.97
CA SER A 133 5.18 2.36 25.99
C SER A 133 3.69 2.37 25.69
N HIS A 134 2.99 3.50 25.88
CA HIS A 134 1.57 3.65 25.60
C HIS A 134 1.26 4.03 24.15
N TYR A 135 2.29 4.40 23.37
CA TYR A 135 2.12 4.62 21.94
C TYR A 135 2.14 3.28 21.21
N ILE A 136 1.03 2.92 20.61
CA ILE A 136 0.86 1.67 19.87
C ILE A 136 0.78 1.92 18.37
N MET A 137 1.39 1.03 17.60
CA MET A 137 1.42 1.11 16.15
C MET A 137 0.04 0.87 15.56
N HIS A 138 -0.40 1.79 14.70
CA HIS A 138 -1.69 1.70 14.00
C HIS A 138 -1.59 1.92 12.49
N GLY A 139 -0.50 2.46 11.99
CA GLY A 139 -0.36 2.78 10.58
C GLY A 139 1.08 2.68 10.07
N VAL A 140 1.20 2.49 8.77
CA VAL A 140 2.45 2.52 8.00
C VAL A 140 2.20 3.29 6.72
N VAL A 141 3.08 4.23 6.41
CA VAL A 141 3.16 4.84 5.09
C VAL A 141 4.52 4.54 4.49
N ARG A 142 4.54 4.00 3.30
CA ARG A 142 5.76 3.69 2.56
C ARG A 142 5.74 4.44 1.24
N THR A 143 6.78 5.21 0.96
CA THR A 143 7.01 5.80 -0.35
C THR A 143 8.21 5.12 -0.97
N VAL A 144 7.98 4.41 -2.07
CA VAL A 144 8.99 3.60 -2.77
C VAL A 144 9.37 4.33 -4.05
N GLU A 145 10.61 4.76 -4.14
CA GLU A 145 11.24 5.28 -5.35
C GLU A 145 11.94 4.14 -6.09
N LEU A 146 11.60 3.95 -7.36
CA LEU A 146 12.22 2.97 -8.24
C LEU A 146 13.48 3.56 -8.89
N LYS A 147 14.63 2.95 -8.63
CA LYS A 147 15.89 3.37 -9.25
C LYS A 147 15.93 3.01 -10.73
N PRO A 148 16.57 3.81 -11.58
CA PRO A 148 16.82 3.44 -12.96
C PRO A 148 17.62 2.14 -13.03
N THR A 149 17.06 1.10 -13.66
CA THR A 149 17.70 -0.23 -13.77
C THR A 149 18.30 -0.52 -15.15
N GLY A 150 18.18 0.44 -16.08
CA GLY A 150 18.49 0.20 -17.48
C GLY A 150 17.30 -0.40 -18.22
N PHE A 151 17.51 -1.46 -19.01
CA PHE A 151 16.43 -2.12 -19.75
C PHE A 151 16.24 -3.56 -19.23
N PRO A 152 14.98 -3.99 -18.94
CA PRO A 152 13.76 -3.19 -18.92
C PRO A 152 13.72 -2.28 -17.67
N GLN A 153 13.15 -1.07 -17.82
CA GLN A 153 12.93 -0.16 -16.70
C GLN A 153 11.60 -0.49 -16.02
N LEU A 154 11.64 -0.66 -14.71
CA LEU A 154 10.44 -0.85 -13.89
C LEU A 154 9.70 0.48 -13.70
N THR A 155 8.38 0.43 -13.75
CA THR A 155 7.49 1.57 -13.50
C THR A 155 6.62 1.32 -12.26
N ALA A 156 6.04 2.39 -11.73
CA ALA A 156 5.08 2.31 -10.61
C ALA A 156 3.86 1.44 -10.97
N ASP A 157 3.37 1.56 -12.20
CA ASP A 157 2.28 0.73 -12.73
C ASP A 157 2.63 -0.76 -12.75
N ASP A 158 3.89 -1.11 -13.11
CA ASP A 158 4.38 -2.50 -13.04
C ASP A 158 4.34 -3.02 -11.60
N VAL A 159 4.75 -2.21 -10.63
CA VAL A 159 4.69 -2.59 -9.20
C VAL A 159 3.25 -2.84 -8.77
N ILE A 160 2.31 -1.96 -9.13
CA ILE A 160 0.89 -2.12 -8.79
C ILE A 160 0.35 -3.40 -9.42
N LYS A 161 0.59 -3.64 -10.71
CA LYS A 161 0.09 -4.81 -11.43
C LYS A 161 0.70 -6.12 -10.94
N TYR A 162 2.03 -6.17 -10.84
CA TYR A 162 2.73 -7.43 -10.61
C TYR A 162 2.97 -7.74 -9.13
N LYS A 163 2.92 -6.74 -8.24
CA LYS A 163 3.01 -6.97 -6.80
C LYS A 163 1.64 -7.03 -6.15
N PHE A 164 0.83 -5.99 -6.32
CA PHE A 164 -0.43 -5.87 -5.57
C PHE A 164 -1.58 -6.65 -6.20
N LEU A 165 -1.84 -6.51 -7.49
CA LEU A 165 -2.92 -7.25 -8.16
C LEU A 165 -2.67 -8.75 -8.19
N MET A 166 -1.42 -9.19 -8.35
CA MET A 166 -1.10 -10.63 -8.35
C MET A 166 -1.09 -11.23 -6.95
N GLU A 167 -0.65 -10.49 -5.93
CA GLU A 167 -0.56 -10.99 -4.56
C GLU A 167 -1.91 -10.93 -3.82
N TYR A 168 -2.67 -9.84 -4.00
CA TYR A 168 -3.90 -9.56 -3.24
C TYR A 168 -5.17 -9.61 -4.09
N GLY A 169 -5.06 -9.78 -5.40
CA GLY A 169 -6.20 -9.85 -6.32
C GLY A 169 -6.76 -8.48 -6.70
N THR A 170 -8.02 -8.47 -7.14
CA THR A 170 -8.70 -7.24 -7.53
C THR A 170 -8.98 -6.36 -6.31
N PRO A 171 -8.66 -5.06 -6.36
CA PRO A 171 -8.99 -4.14 -5.28
C PRO A 171 -10.50 -4.06 -5.06
N LYS A 172 -10.94 -3.86 -3.81
CA LYS A 172 -12.36 -3.68 -3.48
C LYS A 172 -12.94 -2.39 -4.04
N GLU A 173 -12.11 -1.37 -4.11
CA GLU A 173 -12.50 -0.04 -4.53
C GLU A 173 -11.30 0.68 -5.17
N PHE A 174 -11.60 1.63 -6.06
CA PHE A 174 -10.63 2.60 -6.57
C PHE A 174 -11.19 3.99 -6.32
N SER A 175 -10.59 4.73 -5.38
CA SER A 175 -10.98 6.10 -5.05
C SER A 175 -9.75 6.95 -4.74
N ASP A 176 -9.81 8.24 -5.04
CA ASP A 176 -8.72 9.21 -4.82
C ASP A 176 -7.35 8.78 -5.39
N GLY A 177 -7.38 8.02 -6.50
CA GLY A 177 -6.19 7.45 -7.12
C GLY A 177 -5.60 6.24 -6.41
N PHE A 178 -6.26 5.72 -5.37
CA PHE A 178 -5.82 4.54 -4.64
C PHE A 178 -6.57 3.28 -5.05
N HIS A 179 -5.84 2.18 -5.16
CA HIS A 179 -6.37 0.82 -5.14
C HIS A 179 -6.53 0.40 -3.67
N HIS A 180 -7.75 0.08 -3.26
CA HIS A 180 -8.09 -0.28 -1.88
C HIS A 180 -8.25 -1.77 -1.72
N TYR A 181 -7.54 -2.33 -0.74
CA TYR A 181 -7.64 -3.71 -0.30
C TYR A 181 -7.96 -3.72 1.20
N GLN A 182 -8.80 -4.63 1.65
CA GLN A 182 -9.20 -4.69 3.05
C GLN A 182 -9.50 -6.12 3.48
N ASN A 183 -9.06 -6.45 4.69
CA ASN A 183 -9.53 -7.59 5.47
C ASN A 183 -10.00 -7.12 6.87
N GLU A 184 -10.18 -8.07 7.80
CA GLU A 184 -10.66 -7.77 9.15
C GLU A 184 -9.67 -6.95 9.99
N GLN A 185 -8.39 -6.98 9.68
CA GLN A 185 -7.31 -6.39 10.49
C GLN A 185 -6.62 -5.21 9.83
N THR A 186 -6.61 -5.17 8.50
CA THR A 186 -5.81 -4.23 7.73
C THR A 186 -6.60 -3.61 6.59
N VAL A 187 -6.47 -2.30 6.45
CA VAL A 187 -6.78 -1.56 5.21
C VAL A 187 -5.46 -1.24 4.54
N LEU A 188 -5.31 -1.66 3.27
CA LEU A 188 -4.17 -1.37 2.42
C LEU A 188 -4.62 -0.49 1.25
N LYS A 189 -3.93 0.62 1.04
CA LYS A 189 -4.14 1.56 -0.05
C LYS A 189 -2.85 1.73 -0.82
N VAL A 190 -2.92 1.60 -2.15
CA VAL A 190 -1.75 1.73 -3.02
C VAL A 190 -2.06 2.67 -4.16
N ARG A 191 -1.17 3.60 -4.45
CA ARG A 191 -1.27 4.49 -5.62
C ARG A 191 0.08 4.77 -6.24
N GLU A 192 0.04 5.06 -7.52
CA GLU A 192 1.11 5.71 -8.24
C GLU A 192 1.14 7.20 -7.86
N LEU A 193 2.30 7.72 -7.47
CA LEU A 193 2.54 9.16 -7.34
C LEU A 193 3.04 9.74 -8.66
N ASP A 194 3.96 9.02 -9.30
CA ASP A 194 4.47 9.26 -10.65
C ASP A 194 5.06 7.95 -11.20
N LYS A 195 5.65 7.99 -12.40
CA LYS A 195 6.18 6.78 -13.09
C LYS A 195 7.22 5.99 -12.28
N SER A 196 7.90 6.63 -11.32
CA SER A 196 8.97 6.03 -10.52
C SER A 196 8.62 5.92 -9.03
N HIS A 197 7.51 6.48 -8.58
CA HIS A 197 7.14 6.49 -7.16
C HIS A 197 5.79 5.83 -6.91
N VAL A 198 5.78 4.90 -5.94
CA VAL A 198 4.58 4.23 -5.42
C VAL A 198 4.39 4.60 -3.96
N GLN A 199 3.19 4.99 -3.58
CA GLN A 199 2.80 5.18 -2.19
C GLN A 199 1.93 4.01 -1.73
N ILE A 200 2.30 3.44 -0.59
CA ILE A 200 1.63 2.32 0.06
C ILE A 200 1.24 2.79 1.47
N GLN A 201 -0.04 2.74 1.78
CA GLN A 201 -0.55 3.08 3.11
C GLN A 201 -1.24 1.87 3.70
N MET A 202 -0.93 1.54 4.93
CA MET A 202 -1.60 0.47 5.67
C MET A 202 -2.06 1.01 7.02
N THR A 203 -3.27 0.66 7.43
CA THR A 203 -3.82 1.02 8.75
C THR A 203 -4.45 -0.20 9.40
N SER A 204 -4.41 -0.22 10.74
CA SER A 204 -5.00 -1.27 11.56
C SER A 204 -6.45 -0.94 11.89
N THR A 205 -7.38 -1.74 11.39
CA THR A 205 -8.80 -1.64 11.77
C THR A 205 -9.03 -1.92 13.25
N LEU A 206 -8.24 -2.83 13.83
CA LEU A 206 -8.38 -3.20 15.26
C LEU A 206 -7.95 -2.07 16.19
N VAL A 207 -6.85 -1.38 15.89
CA VAL A 207 -6.37 -0.25 16.71
C VAL A 207 -7.30 0.94 16.55
N ASP A 208 -7.77 1.21 15.33
CA ASP A 208 -8.75 2.28 15.07
C ASP A 208 -10.07 2.01 15.80
N GLN A 209 -10.56 0.77 15.82
CA GLN A 209 -11.75 0.39 16.61
C GLN A 209 -11.54 0.58 18.11
N LYS A 210 -10.39 0.18 18.67
CA LYS A 210 -10.06 0.41 20.07
C LYS A 210 -10.05 1.90 20.41
N LEU A 211 -9.42 2.71 19.55
CA LEU A 211 -9.40 4.16 19.71
C LEU A 211 -10.81 4.75 19.68
N GLN A 212 -11.64 4.34 18.71
CA GLN A 212 -13.02 4.80 18.60
C GLN A 212 -13.86 4.38 19.79
N THR A 213 -13.68 3.16 20.31
CA THR A 213 -14.34 2.69 21.52
C THR A 213 -13.94 3.54 22.71
N ALA A 214 -12.63 3.78 22.92
CA ALA A 214 -12.14 4.63 24.00
C ALA A 214 -12.71 6.06 23.93
N ILE A 215 -12.82 6.63 22.73
CA ILE A 215 -13.43 7.94 22.51
C ILE A 215 -14.92 7.91 22.90
N ASN A 216 -15.66 6.91 22.42
CA ASN A 216 -17.09 6.79 22.70
C ASN A 216 -17.36 6.61 24.19
N ASP A 217 -16.58 5.76 24.88
CA ASP A 217 -16.70 5.53 26.33
C ASP A 217 -16.43 6.82 27.12
N MET A 218 -15.38 7.56 26.74
CA MET A 218 -15.01 8.82 27.40
C MET A 218 -16.10 9.89 27.27
N TYR A 219 -16.80 9.94 26.15
CA TYR A 219 -17.86 10.91 25.85
C TYR A 219 -19.25 10.38 26.07
N SER A 220 -19.41 9.19 26.66
CA SER A 220 -20.65 8.71 27.21
C SER A 220 -21.07 9.57 28.44
N GLU A 221 -22.32 9.52 28.84
CA GLU A 221 -22.79 10.21 30.04
C GLU A 221 -22.01 9.79 31.30
N GLU A 222 -21.71 8.50 31.41
CA GLU A 222 -20.91 7.94 32.52
C GLU A 222 -19.46 8.42 32.49
N GLY A 223 -18.84 8.46 31.29
CA GLY A 223 -17.49 8.94 31.10
C GLY A 223 -17.34 10.41 31.42
N ILE A 224 -18.28 11.25 31.00
CA ILE A 224 -18.31 12.68 31.31
C ILE A 224 -18.47 12.89 32.84
N GLU A 225 -19.36 12.15 33.50
CA GLU A 225 -19.54 12.22 34.95
C GLU A 225 -18.29 11.77 35.72
N TYR A 226 -17.61 10.72 35.24
CA TYR A 226 -16.34 10.29 35.81
C TYR A 226 -15.26 11.36 35.70
N GLN A 227 -15.12 12.02 34.54
CA GLN A 227 -14.17 13.12 34.34
C GLN A 227 -14.46 14.31 35.26
N LYS A 228 -15.73 14.69 35.40
CA LYS A 228 -16.14 15.74 36.37
C LYS A 228 -15.69 15.40 37.79
N LYS A 229 -15.87 14.15 38.22
CA LYS A 229 -15.40 13.69 39.54
C LYS A 229 -13.88 13.77 39.69
N LEU A 230 -13.13 13.44 38.63
CA LEU A 230 -11.65 13.59 38.63
C LEU A 230 -11.23 15.06 38.75
N LEU A 231 -11.86 15.94 37.98
CA LEU A 231 -11.58 17.38 38.05
C LEU A 231 -11.91 17.95 39.41
N LEU A 232 -13.02 17.57 40.02
CA LEU A 232 -13.39 18.01 41.37
C LEU A 232 -12.40 17.55 42.44
N ARG A 233 -11.81 16.37 42.30
CA ARG A 233 -10.75 15.88 43.22
C ARG A 233 -9.42 16.65 43.11
N SER A 234 -9.17 17.31 41.96
CA SER A 234 -7.97 18.11 41.75
C SER A 234 -8.11 19.55 42.22
N ILE A 235 -9.29 19.95 42.67
CA ILE A 235 -9.56 21.27 43.23
C ILE A 235 -9.36 21.17 44.76
N ASP A 236 -8.24 21.71 45.23
CA ASP A 236 -8.01 21.89 46.67
C ASP A 236 -8.93 23.04 47.19
N ILE A 237 -10.00 22.66 47.87
CA ILE A 237 -10.90 23.59 48.59
C ILE A 237 -10.69 23.34 50.08
#